data_7e41462e03baf2b40677fc54d6fe7b56
#
_entry.id   7e41462e03baf2b40677fc54d6fe7b56
#
_cell.length_a   1.000
_cell.length_b   1.000
_cell.length_c   1.000
_cell.angle_alpha   90.00
_cell.angle_beta   90.00
_cell.angle_gamma   90.00
#
_symmetry.space_group_name_H-M   'P 1'
#
loop_
_entity.id
_entity.type
_entity.pdbx_description
1 polymer ?
#
loop_
_entity_poly.entity_id
_entity_poly.type
_entity_poly.pdbx_seq_one_letter_code
_entity_poly.pdbx_strand_id
1 'polypeptide(L)'
;MRYSLNGHIVADGDAPILRWWGIPASCPADIRGALAKNPEGEEFVLEINSGGGSVFAGFEMYSLLRNASRQGVHTRAEVQSIAGSAASVVMAGADTAAVSPVGQVMIHLPSTITEGNQGVHRESVQMLESITESIIAAYEGKVRGKTSHDALRRLMDRETFLSARAALDAGLVDEIIGEEPQPGEPVNPMNIFNAVGGLPDMDKLRAAYIEATKSQSPEGKTPEARAGEPDAPEGEVFNLNTGAIVIAEAEAALQRARAEL
;
A
#
# COMPACT_ATOMS: atom_id res chain seq x y z
N MET A 1 8.90 -0.35 -17.64
CA MET A 1 7.49 -0.77 -17.46
C MET A 1 6.81 0.10 -16.39
N ARG A 2 5.48 0.36 -16.48
CA ARG A 2 4.72 1.13 -15.46
C ARG A 2 3.72 0.20 -14.77
N TYR A 3 3.61 0.31 -13.44
CA TYR A 3 2.65 -0.42 -12.63
C TYR A 3 2.01 0.51 -11.60
N SER A 4 0.68 0.40 -11.39
CA SER A 4 -0.05 1.27 -10.46
C SER A 4 -0.31 0.57 -9.13
N LEU A 5 0.19 1.13 -8.03
CA LEU A 5 -0.11 0.78 -6.65
C LEU A 5 -1.23 1.67 -6.14
N ASN A 6 -2.44 1.11 -6.06
CA ASN A 6 -3.65 1.86 -5.72
C ASN A 6 -4.39 1.23 -4.53
N GLY A 7 -5.09 2.08 -3.75
CA GLY A 7 -5.94 1.64 -2.65
C GLY A 7 -5.15 1.11 -1.45
N HIS A 8 -5.69 0.10 -0.77
CA HIS A 8 -5.10 -0.44 0.46
C HIS A 8 -3.92 -1.36 0.18
N ILE A 9 -2.86 -1.21 0.95
CA ILE A 9 -1.74 -2.18 0.98
C ILE A 9 -2.10 -3.30 1.95
N VAL A 10 -2.15 -4.53 1.44
CA VAL A 10 -2.59 -5.71 2.21
C VAL A 10 -1.71 -6.92 1.91
N ALA A 11 -1.84 -7.97 2.73
CA ALA A 11 -1.19 -9.25 2.46
C ALA A 11 -1.75 -9.90 1.18
N ASP A 12 -0.96 -10.77 0.54
CA ASP A 12 -1.30 -11.44 -0.72
C ASP A 12 -2.66 -12.17 -0.65
N GLY A 13 -2.99 -12.78 0.49
CA GLY A 13 -4.25 -13.49 0.68
C GLY A 13 -5.48 -12.60 0.83
N ASP A 14 -5.31 -11.32 1.18
CA ASP A 14 -6.41 -10.37 1.42
C ASP A 14 -6.78 -9.56 0.18
N ALA A 15 -5.83 -9.36 -0.73
CA ALA A 15 -6.05 -8.56 -1.93
C ALA A 15 -7.19 -9.09 -2.83
N PRO A 16 -7.30 -10.41 -3.11
CA PRO A 16 -8.42 -10.95 -3.88
C PRO A 16 -9.78 -10.70 -3.23
N ILE A 17 -9.85 -10.77 -1.89
CA ILE A 17 -11.07 -10.57 -1.12
C ILE A 17 -11.56 -9.13 -1.25
N LEU A 18 -10.67 -8.15 -1.02
CA LEU A 18 -11.01 -6.74 -1.15
C LEU A 18 -11.42 -6.38 -2.58
N ARG A 19 -10.69 -6.88 -3.57
CA ARG A 19 -10.98 -6.65 -5.00
C ARG A 19 -12.32 -7.24 -5.40
N TRP A 20 -12.68 -8.41 -4.87
CA TRP A 20 -13.98 -9.01 -5.09
C TRP A 20 -15.12 -8.09 -4.57
N TRP A 21 -14.89 -7.35 -3.49
CA TRP A 21 -15.82 -6.35 -2.95
C TRP A 21 -15.74 -4.99 -3.66
N GLY A 22 -14.97 -4.88 -4.74
CA GLY A 22 -14.75 -3.61 -5.44
C GLY A 22 -13.88 -2.60 -4.69
N ILE A 23 -13.19 -3.05 -3.62
CA ILE A 23 -12.28 -2.20 -2.84
C ILE A 23 -10.88 -2.29 -3.45
N PRO A 24 -10.31 -1.16 -3.94
CA PRO A 24 -8.97 -1.16 -4.49
C PRO A 24 -7.93 -1.61 -3.45
N ALA A 25 -7.09 -2.57 -3.82
CA ALA A 25 -6.03 -3.08 -2.96
C ALA A 25 -4.81 -3.48 -3.80
N SER A 26 -3.62 -3.37 -3.20
CA SER A 26 -2.35 -3.81 -3.76
C SER A 26 -1.63 -4.69 -2.76
N CYS A 27 -0.92 -5.72 -3.24
CA CYS A 27 -0.20 -6.68 -2.39
C CYS A 27 1.22 -6.96 -2.94
N PRO A 28 2.12 -7.57 -2.14
CA PRO A 28 3.49 -7.89 -2.59
C PRO A 28 3.55 -8.75 -3.85
N ALA A 29 2.62 -9.69 -4.03
CA ALA A 29 2.57 -10.54 -5.23
C ALA A 29 2.37 -9.72 -6.52
N ASP A 30 1.62 -8.62 -6.46
CA ASP A 30 1.42 -7.74 -7.60
C ASP A 30 2.73 -7.10 -8.05
N ILE A 31 3.51 -6.56 -7.10
CA ILE A 31 4.82 -5.95 -7.38
C ILE A 31 5.80 -7.00 -7.90
N ARG A 32 5.83 -8.18 -7.29
CA ARG A 32 6.67 -9.30 -7.72
C ARG A 32 6.34 -9.72 -9.15
N GLY A 33 5.04 -9.86 -9.46
CA GLY A 33 4.56 -10.20 -10.80
C GLY A 33 4.86 -9.12 -11.84
N ALA A 34 4.77 -7.83 -11.47
CA ALA A 34 5.10 -6.72 -12.34
C ALA A 34 6.61 -6.64 -12.62
N LEU A 35 7.45 -6.79 -11.59
CA LEU A 35 8.92 -6.81 -11.75
C LEU A 35 9.39 -7.98 -12.63
N ALA A 36 8.77 -9.16 -12.49
CA ALA A 36 9.10 -10.32 -13.32
C ALA A 36 8.78 -10.13 -14.81
N LYS A 37 7.85 -9.20 -15.13
CA LYS A 37 7.47 -8.84 -16.49
C LYS A 37 8.20 -7.60 -17.01
N ASN A 38 9.02 -6.95 -16.17
CA ASN A 38 9.77 -5.76 -16.60
C ASN A 38 10.80 -6.16 -17.66
N PRO A 39 10.79 -5.54 -18.87
CA PRO A 39 11.79 -5.86 -19.87
C PRO A 39 13.20 -5.57 -19.38
N GLU A 40 14.16 -6.40 -19.80
CA GLU A 40 15.55 -6.22 -19.41
C GLU A 40 16.09 -4.86 -19.87
N GLY A 41 16.76 -4.17 -18.96
CA GLY A 41 17.32 -2.82 -19.22
C GLY A 41 16.31 -1.68 -19.17
N GLU A 42 15.02 -1.95 -18.96
CA GLU A 42 14.03 -0.91 -18.81
C GLU A 42 13.83 -0.49 -17.34
N GLU A 43 13.53 0.79 -17.14
CA GLU A 43 13.13 1.32 -15.84
C GLU A 43 11.78 0.73 -15.41
N PHE A 44 11.68 0.36 -14.13
CA PHE A 44 10.42 -0.02 -13.49
C PHE A 44 9.83 1.18 -12.77
N VAL A 45 8.69 1.68 -13.24
CA VAL A 45 7.99 2.83 -12.66
C VAL A 45 6.79 2.36 -11.86
N LEU A 46 6.77 2.67 -10.56
CA LEU A 46 5.67 2.42 -9.64
C LEU A 46 4.87 3.70 -9.43
N GLU A 47 3.67 3.78 -10.02
CA GLU A 47 2.73 4.87 -9.81
C GLU A 47 1.96 4.64 -8.50
N ILE A 48 2.06 5.58 -7.55
CA ILE A 48 1.49 5.41 -6.20
C ILE A 48 0.31 6.35 -5.99
N ASN A 49 -0.83 5.76 -5.61
CA ASN A 49 -1.99 6.47 -5.08
C ASN A 49 -2.62 5.62 -3.97
N SER A 50 -2.04 5.65 -2.78
CA SER A 50 -2.41 4.80 -1.65
C SER A 50 -2.24 5.51 -0.32
N GLY A 51 -3.24 5.39 0.55
CA GLY A 51 -3.16 5.80 1.95
C GLY A 51 -2.34 4.86 2.83
N GLY A 52 -1.87 3.72 2.31
CA GLY A 52 -1.13 2.71 3.06
C GLY A 52 -1.96 1.49 3.44
N GLY A 53 -1.67 0.90 4.59
CA GLY A 53 -2.29 -0.32 5.09
C GLY A 53 -1.33 -1.17 5.90
N SER A 54 -1.20 -2.47 5.59
CA SER A 54 -0.32 -3.40 6.30
C SER A 54 1.15 -2.98 6.19
N VAL A 55 1.78 -2.73 7.34
CA VAL A 55 3.19 -2.34 7.41
C VAL A 55 4.10 -3.46 6.89
N PHE A 56 3.79 -4.72 7.20
CA PHE A 56 4.62 -5.84 6.77
C PHE A 56 4.52 -6.09 5.26
N ALA A 57 3.34 -5.93 4.67
CA ALA A 57 3.20 -5.94 3.22
C ALA A 57 3.98 -4.77 2.56
N GLY A 58 3.96 -3.59 3.19
CA GLY A 58 4.78 -2.45 2.77
C GLY A 58 6.28 -2.72 2.84
N PHE A 59 6.76 -3.37 3.91
CA PHE A 59 8.17 -3.79 4.05
C PHE A 59 8.59 -4.80 2.99
N GLU A 60 7.71 -5.75 2.67
CA GLU A 60 7.98 -6.72 1.59
C GLU A 60 8.09 -6.01 0.23
N MET A 61 7.13 -5.12 -0.08
CA MET A 61 7.18 -4.33 -1.32
C MET A 61 8.42 -3.44 -1.40
N TYR A 62 8.80 -2.76 -0.30
CA TYR A 62 10.06 -2.03 -0.19
C TYR A 62 11.26 -2.92 -0.54
N SER A 63 11.30 -4.11 0.05
CA SER A 63 12.39 -5.08 -0.15
C SER A 63 12.44 -5.60 -1.59
N LEU A 64 11.29 -5.79 -2.24
CA LEU A 64 11.20 -6.18 -3.65
C LEU A 64 11.83 -5.11 -4.56
N LEU A 65 11.52 -3.83 -4.35
CA LEU A 65 12.11 -2.72 -5.10
C LEU A 65 13.63 -2.63 -4.87
N ARG A 66 14.09 -2.72 -3.60
CA ARG A 66 15.52 -2.71 -3.27
C ARG A 66 16.28 -3.90 -3.89
N ASN A 67 15.65 -5.07 -3.96
CA ASN A 67 16.24 -6.24 -4.58
C ASN A 67 16.32 -6.10 -6.12
N ALA A 68 15.28 -5.57 -6.75
CA ALA A 68 15.28 -5.26 -8.19
C ALA A 68 16.43 -4.29 -8.53
N SER A 69 16.58 -3.22 -7.74
CA SER A 69 17.69 -2.26 -7.89
C SER A 69 19.07 -2.95 -7.80
N ARG A 70 19.28 -3.84 -6.82
CA ARG A 70 20.54 -4.61 -6.70
C ARG A 70 20.79 -5.54 -7.88
N GLN A 71 19.76 -5.95 -8.59
CA GLN A 71 19.82 -6.76 -9.80
C GLN A 71 19.99 -5.93 -11.08
N GLY A 72 20.12 -4.60 -10.95
CA GLY A 72 20.34 -3.69 -12.07
C GLY A 72 19.08 -3.12 -12.70
N VAL A 73 17.89 -3.38 -12.14
CA VAL A 73 16.65 -2.73 -12.57
C VAL A 73 16.53 -1.39 -11.86
N HIS A 74 16.63 -0.29 -12.61
CA HIS A 74 16.35 1.03 -12.04
C HIS A 74 14.88 1.16 -11.66
N THR A 75 14.59 1.45 -10.39
CA THR A 75 13.23 1.58 -9.86
C THR A 75 12.88 3.04 -9.58
N ARG A 76 11.71 3.47 -10.05
CA ARG A 76 11.19 4.82 -9.88
C ARG A 76 9.80 4.77 -9.25
N ALA A 77 9.58 5.49 -8.16
CA ALA A 77 8.25 5.71 -7.59
C ALA A 77 7.71 7.08 -8.03
N GLU A 78 6.47 7.14 -8.50
CA GLU A 78 5.79 8.38 -8.87
C GLU A 78 4.50 8.54 -8.04
N VAL A 79 4.50 9.45 -7.08
CA VAL A 79 3.32 9.73 -6.24
C VAL A 79 2.35 10.60 -7.04
N GLN A 80 1.21 10.03 -7.42
CA GLN A 80 0.20 10.71 -8.24
C GLN A 80 -0.69 11.63 -7.40
N SER A 81 -1.18 11.13 -6.25
CA SER A 81 -2.02 11.88 -5.31
C SER A 81 -1.47 11.76 -3.89
N ILE A 82 -1.35 10.56 -3.37
CA ILE A 82 -0.84 10.33 -2.01
C ILE A 82 0.02 9.06 -1.94
N ALA A 83 1.14 9.15 -1.20
CA ALA A 83 1.86 8.03 -0.64
C ALA A 83 1.80 8.16 0.89
N GLY A 84 0.80 7.51 1.50
CA GLY A 84 0.58 7.58 2.94
C GLY A 84 1.05 6.32 3.68
N SER A 85 1.53 6.48 4.91
CA SER A 85 1.82 5.36 5.82
C SER A 85 2.69 4.27 5.15
N ALA A 86 2.25 3.01 5.09
CA ALA A 86 2.97 1.94 4.43
C ALA A 86 3.32 2.23 2.97
N ALA A 87 2.51 3.02 2.22
CA ALA A 87 2.82 3.41 0.85
C ALA A 87 4.02 4.36 0.75
N SER A 88 4.25 5.21 1.74
CA SER A 88 5.45 6.06 1.78
C SER A 88 6.71 5.24 2.08
N VAL A 89 6.59 4.14 2.81
CA VAL A 89 7.70 3.19 3.00
C VAL A 89 8.01 2.46 1.68
N VAL A 90 6.99 2.02 0.95
CA VAL A 90 7.18 1.44 -0.40
C VAL A 90 7.87 2.43 -1.34
N MET A 91 7.40 3.70 -1.38
CA MET A 91 8.02 4.78 -2.14
C MET A 91 9.50 4.93 -1.82
N ALA A 92 9.86 4.91 -0.53
CA ALA A 92 11.25 5.02 -0.09
C ALA A 92 12.14 3.86 -0.55
N GLY A 93 11.56 2.72 -0.93
CA GLY A 93 12.28 1.57 -1.50
C GLY A 93 12.77 1.77 -2.93
N ALA A 94 12.21 2.70 -3.68
CA ALA A 94 12.66 2.99 -5.04
C ALA A 94 13.97 3.78 -5.08
N ASP A 95 14.75 3.62 -6.16
CA ASP A 95 16.00 4.36 -6.36
C ASP A 95 15.73 5.86 -6.48
N THR A 96 14.71 6.22 -7.27
CA THR A 96 14.22 7.59 -7.38
C THR A 96 12.76 7.68 -7.00
N ALA A 97 12.37 8.78 -6.37
CA ALA A 97 10.98 9.09 -6.04
C ALA A 97 10.61 10.47 -6.54
N ALA A 98 9.50 10.55 -7.26
CA ALA A 98 8.91 11.78 -7.77
C ALA A 98 7.52 11.96 -7.18
N VAL A 99 7.06 13.19 -7.06
CA VAL A 99 5.72 13.52 -6.58
C VAL A 99 5.05 14.52 -7.52
N SER A 100 3.77 14.30 -7.81
CA SER A 100 2.95 15.29 -8.53
C SER A 100 2.93 16.63 -7.78
N PRO A 101 2.85 17.79 -8.44
CA PRO A 101 2.80 19.10 -7.77
C PRO A 101 1.68 19.23 -6.72
N VAL A 102 0.59 18.46 -6.91
CA VAL A 102 -0.55 18.38 -5.96
C VAL A 102 -0.50 17.15 -5.07
N GLY A 103 0.50 16.28 -5.26
CA GLY A 103 0.66 15.05 -4.50
C GLY A 103 1.18 15.29 -3.09
N GLN A 104 0.95 14.33 -2.22
CA GLN A 104 1.34 14.38 -0.83
C GLN A 104 2.06 13.10 -0.39
N VAL A 105 2.96 13.24 0.56
CA VAL A 105 3.57 12.14 1.31
C VAL A 105 3.13 12.26 2.76
N MET A 106 2.55 11.17 3.33
CA MET A 106 2.15 11.16 4.73
C MET A 106 2.94 10.12 5.50
N ILE A 107 3.54 10.52 6.60
CA ILE A 107 4.29 9.67 7.50
C ILE A 107 3.75 9.79 8.93
N HIS A 108 3.60 8.64 9.59
CA HIS A 108 3.14 8.56 10.97
C HIS A 108 3.72 7.34 11.70
N LEU A 109 3.53 7.26 13.01
CA LEU A 109 3.86 6.08 13.78
C LEU A 109 2.96 4.89 13.40
N PRO A 110 3.48 3.66 13.43
CA PRO A 110 2.65 2.47 13.26
C PRO A 110 1.65 2.37 14.42
N SER A 111 0.46 1.88 14.10
CA SER A 111 -0.61 1.67 15.07
C SER A 111 -1.16 0.26 15.01
N THR A 112 -1.68 -0.23 16.13
CA THR A 112 -2.37 -1.52 16.22
C THR A 112 -3.48 -1.46 17.27
N ILE A 113 -4.41 -2.39 17.17
CA ILE A 113 -5.43 -2.62 18.20
C ILE A 113 -4.97 -3.83 19.01
N THR A 114 -4.95 -3.69 20.34
CA THR A 114 -4.57 -4.79 21.24
C THR A 114 -5.61 -4.98 22.32
N GLU A 115 -5.87 -6.23 22.68
CA GLU A 115 -6.76 -6.63 23.77
C GLU A 115 -6.03 -7.67 24.62
N GLY A 116 -6.14 -7.55 25.95
CA GLY A 116 -5.52 -8.48 26.88
C GLY A 116 -5.08 -7.85 28.18
N ASN A 117 -4.20 -8.55 28.91
CA ASN A 117 -3.63 -8.06 30.15
C ASN A 117 -2.46 -7.08 29.94
N GLN A 118 -1.93 -6.53 31.02
CA GLN A 118 -0.81 -5.58 30.99
C GLN A 118 0.42 -6.11 30.21
N GLY A 119 0.69 -7.41 30.25
CA GLY A 119 1.81 -8.03 29.54
C GLY A 119 1.62 -7.88 28.02
N VAL A 120 0.44 -8.24 27.51
CA VAL A 120 0.09 -8.14 26.06
C VAL A 120 0.22 -6.70 25.58
N HIS A 121 -0.27 -5.72 26.34
CA HIS A 121 -0.14 -4.30 25.94
C HIS A 121 1.32 -3.85 25.93
N ARG A 122 2.14 -4.29 26.89
CA ARG A 122 3.58 -3.96 26.90
C ARG A 122 4.33 -4.57 25.72
N GLU A 123 4.05 -5.81 25.38
CA GLU A 123 4.62 -6.48 24.20
C GLU A 123 4.23 -5.75 22.90
N SER A 124 2.98 -5.29 22.81
CA SER A 124 2.50 -4.50 21.67
C SER A 124 3.24 -3.17 21.54
N VAL A 125 3.50 -2.47 22.64
CA VAL A 125 4.32 -1.24 22.64
C VAL A 125 5.73 -1.54 22.12
N GLN A 126 6.40 -2.59 22.62
CA GLN A 126 7.74 -2.97 22.17
C GLN A 126 7.77 -3.33 20.68
N MET A 127 6.74 -4.04 20.20
CA MET A 127 6.60 -4.35 18.77
C MET A 127 6.46 -3.08 17.94
N LEU A 128 5.61 -2.14 18.32
CA LEU A 128 5.41 -0.86 17.63
C LEU A 128 6.70 -0.03 17.61
N GLU A 129 7.47 -0.01 18.70
CA GLU A 129 8.78 0.66 18.74
C GLU A 129 9.76 0.02 17.72
N SER A 130 9.84 -1.30 17.68
CA SER A 130 10.68 -2.02 16.71
C SER A 130 10.28 -1.74 15.26
N ILE A 131 8.97 -1.71 14.99
CA ILE A 131 8.44 -1.36 13.66
C ILE A 131 8.77 0.11 13.32
N THR A 132 8.66 1.01 14.28
CA THR A 132 9.03 2.44 14.11
C THR A 132 10.46 2.60 13.67
N GLU A 133 11.40 1.92 14.33
CA GLU A 133 12.82 1.96 13.95
C GLU A 133 13.06 1.42 12.54
N SER A 134 12.32 0.37 12.15
CA SER A 134 12.39 -0.19 10.79
C SER A 134 11.87 0.79 9.73
N ILE A 135 10.80 1.51 10.03
CA ILE A 135 10.25 2.56 9.14
C ILE A 135 11.24 3.72 9.00
N ILE A 136 11.82 4.18 10.13
CA ILE A 136 12.82 5.25 10.12
C ILE A 136 14.04 4.84 9.29
N ALA A 137 14.53 3.61 9.44
CA ALA A 137 15.65 3.11 8.66
C ALA A 137 15.36 3.12 7.14
N ALA A 138 14.12 2.81 6.73
CA ALA A 138 13.71 2.92 5.33
C ALA A 138 13.77 4.39 4.85
N TYR A 139 13.28 5.34 5.65
CA TYR A 139 13.34 6.75 5.30
C TYR A 139 14.75 7.31 5.32
N GLU A 140 15.61 6.93 6.29
CA GLU A 140 17.02 7.35 6.34
C GLU A 140 17.77 6.96 5.06
N GLY A 141 17.51 5.76 4.55
CA GLY A 141 18.04 5.32 3.26
C GLY A 141 17.62 6.23 2.10
N LYS A 142 16.42 6.82 2.17
CA LYS A 142 15.87 7.71 1.13
C LYS A 142 16.33 9.15 1.31
N VAL A 143 16.26 9.71 2.51
CA VAL A 143 16.58 11.14 2.75
C VAL A 143 18.08 11.43 2.65
N ARG A 144 18.94 10.43 2.71
CA ARG A 144 20.41 10.55 2.51
C ARG A 144 21.03 11.65 3.38
N GLY A 145 20.57 11.77 4.62
CA GLY A 145 21.07 12.73 5.60
C GLY A 145 20.45 14.14 5.53
N LYS A 146 19.54 14.44 4.59
CA LYS A 146 18.81 15.73 4.57
C LYS A 146 17.94 15.92 5.81
N THR A 147 17.34 14.84 6.32
CA THR A 147 16.54 14.83 7.54
C THR A 147 17.14 13.84 8.52
N SER A 148 17.38 14.25 9.76
CA SER A 148 17.96 13.38 10.79
C SER A 148 16.93 12.38 11.34
N HIS A 149 17.44 11.30 11.97
CA HIS A 149 16.64 10.30 12.67
C HIS A 149 15.58 10.93 13.59
N ASP A 150 16.01 11.81 14.50
CA ASP A 150 15.12 12.49 15.44
C ASP A 150 14.11 13.41 14.75
N ALA A 151 14.45 13.99 13.60
CA ALA A 151 13.53 14.82 12.84
C ALA A 151 12.48 13.96 12.13
N LEU A 152 12.86 12.81 11.55
CA LEU A 152 11.91 11.82 11.01
C LEU A 152 10.96 11.31 12.09
N ARG A 153 11.51 10.94 13.27
CA ARG A 153 10.70 10.52 14.42
C ARG A 153 9.66 11.56 14.81
N ARG A 154 10.07 12.84 14.94
CA ARG A 154 9.15 13.95 15.27
C ARG A 154 8.09 14.19 14.20
N LEU A 155 8.40 13.99 12.92
CA LEU A 155 7.42 14.08 11.83
C LEU A 155 6.39 12.95 11.93
N MET A 156 6.85 11.73 12.22
CA MET A 156 5.96 10.56 12.43
C MET A 156 5.09 10.71 13.68
N ASP A 157 5.64 11.17 14.80
CA ASP A 157 4.89 11.41 16.05
C ASP A 157 3.71 12.38 15.86
N ARG A 158 3.81 13.30 14.91
CA ARG A 158 2.79 14.32 14.62
C ARG A 158 1.87 13.94 13.47
N GLU A 159 2.00 12.72 12.92
CA GLU A 159 1.24 12.32 11.75
C GLU A 159 1.26 13.40 10.65
N THR A 160 2.41 13.53 9.99
CA THR A 160 2.69 14.67 9.14
C THR A 160 2.35 14.38 7.68
N PHE A 161 1.49 15.24 7.12
CA PHE A 161 1.24 15.35 5.68
C PHE A 161 2.21 16.37 5.09
N LEU A 162 3.02 15.93 4.13
CA LEU A 162 4.01 16.73 3.45
C LEU A 162 3.50 17.05 2.03
N SER A 163 3.39 18.34 1.71
CA SER A 163 3.21 18.76 0.33
C SER A 163 4.38 18.31 -0.55
N ALA A 164 4.23 18.38 -1.86
CA ALA A 164 5.29 18.02 -2.80
C ALA A 164 6.61 18.75 -2.45
N ARG A 165 6.56 20.05 -2.19
CA ARG A 165 7.72 20.86 -1.82
C ARG A 165 8.33 20.42 -0.47
N ALA A 166 7.50 20.23 0.55
CA ALA A 166 7.97 19.80 1.86
C ALA A 166 8.60 18.39 1.83
N ALA A 167 8.05 17.48 1.02
CA ALA A 167 8.61 16.14 0.83
C ALA A 167 9.98 16.19 0.12
N LEU A 168 10.13 17.07 -0.87
CA LEU A 168 11.40 17.32 -1.57
C LEU A 168 12.47 17.92 -0.63
N ASP A 169 12.08 18.93 0.16
CA ASP A 169 12.97 19.59 1.11
C ASP A 169 13.42 18.61 2.22
N ALA A 170 12.52 17.76 2.68
CA ALA A 170 12.84 16.69 3.63
C ALA A 170 13.70 15.56 3.01
N GLY A 171 13.79 15.48 1.68
CA GLY A 171 14.51 14.43 0.96
C GLY A 171 13.76 13.11 0.84
N LEU A 172 12.48 13.08 1.17
CA LEU A 172 11.63 11.90 1.00
C LEU A 172 11.29 11.62 -0.46
N VAL A 173 11.33 12.67 -1.30
CA VAL A 173 11.28 12.56 -2.76
C VAL A 173 12.49 13.28 -3.38
N ASP A 174 12.84 12.93 -4.60
CA ASP A 174 14.00 13.46 -5.31
C ASP A 174 13.61 14.61 -6.24
N GLU A 175 12.32 14.64 -6.70
CA GLU A 175 11.83 15.67 -7.64
C GLU A 175 10.31 15.86 -7.55
N ILE A 176 9.85 16.99 -8.09
CA ILE A 176 8.42 17.27 -8.34
C ILE A 176 8.19 17.11 -9.85
N ILE A 177 7.20 16.30 -10.25
CA ILE A 177 6.93 15.97 -11.65
C ILE A 177 6.55 17.24 -12.43
N GLY A 178 7.28 17.53 -13.51
CA GLY A 178 7.00 18.68 -14.38
C GLY A 178 7.51 20.02 -13.86
N GLU A 179 8.21 20.07 -12.73
CA GLU A 179 8.94 21.26 -12.28
C GLU A 179 10.45 21.10 -12.62
N GLU A 180 11.06 22.19 -13.13
CA GLU A 180 12.52 22.25 -13.19
C GLU A 180 13.08 22.41 -11.75
N PRO A 181 14.24 21.80 -11.44
CA PRO A 181 14.85 21.90 -10.11
C PRO A 181 15.07 23.38 -9.75
N GLN A 182 14.31 23.87 -8.77
CA GLN A 182 14.51 25.22 -8.22
C GLN A 182 15.29 25.16 -6.90
N PRO A 183 16.20 26.09 -6.61
CA PRO A 183 16.80 26.20 -5.29
C PRO A 183 15.74 26.61 -4.27
N GLY A 184 15.49 25.76 -3.26
CA GLY A 184 14.33 25.90 -2.39
C GLY A 184 14.48 26.91 -1.26
N GLU A 185 13.36 27.58 -0.93
CA GLU A 185 13.13 28.19 0.38
C GLU A 185 12.26 27.27 1.26
N PRO A 186 12.48 27.21 2.61
CA PRO A 186 11.77 26.28 3.47
C PRO A 186 10.32 26.73 3.72
N VAL A 187 9.36 25.82 3.54
CA VAL A 187 7.93 26.05 3.81
C VAL A 187 7.48 25.29 5.05
N ASN A 188 6.72 25.97 5.89
CA ASN A 188 6.19 25.48 7.15
C ASN A 188 5.06 24.46 6.92
N PRO A 189 5.07 23.25 7.55
CA PRO A 189 4.02 22.26 7.31
C PRO A 189 2.70 22.67 7.97
N MET A 190 1.64 22.71 7.18
CA MET A 190 0.29 22.95 7.65
C MET A 190 -0.42 21.61 7.93
N ASN A 191 -0.98 21.49 9.14
CA ASN A 191 -1.77 20.34 9.56
C ASN A 191 -3.01 20.15 8.70
N ILE A 192 -3.16 19.03 8.03
CA ILE A 192 -4.39 18.65 7.35
C ILE A 192 -4.82 17.25 7.81
N PHE A 193 -6.00 17.22 8.30
CA PHE A 193 -6.89 16.25 8.88
C PHE A 193 -6.84 14.77 8.51
N ASN A 194 -7.11 13.95 9.54
CA ASN A 194 -7.58 12.56 9.58
C ASN A 194 -8.50 12.19 8.42
N ALA A 195 -7.97 11.52 7.43
CA ALA A 195 -8.78 10.90 6.38
C ALA A 195 -8.09 9.68 5.74
N VAL A 196 -7.30 8.95 6.52
CA VAL A 196 -6.97 7.59 6.12
C VAL A 196 -7.93 6.69 6.89
N GLY A 197 -9.09 6.45 6.30
CA GLY A 197 -10.04 5.47 6.81
C GLY A 197 -9.30 4.15 6.98
N GLY A 198 -9.29 3.62 8.21
CA GLY A 198 -8.69 2.33 8.52
C GLY A 198 -9.22 1.24 7.57
N LEU A 199 -8.45 0.16 7.43
CA LEU A 199 -8.93 -1.04 6.72
C LEU A 199 -10.30 -1.45 7.28
N PRO A 200 -11.26 -1.81 6.42
CA PRO A 200 -12.51 -2.39 6.88
C PRO A 200 -12.23 -3.67 7.68
N ASP A 201 -13.17 -4.06 8.52
CA ASP A 201 -13.08 -5.28 9.32
C ASP A 201 -12.89 -6.50 8.40
N MET A 202 -11.65 -6.94 8.24
CA MET A 202 -11.26 -7.99 7.32
C MET A 202 -11.85 -9.35 7.70
N ASP A 203 -12.12 -9.61 8.99
CA ASP A 203 -12.69 -10.89 9.43
C ASP A 203 -14.15 -10.99 8.99
N LYS A 204 -14.91 -9.89 9.08
CA LYS A 204 -16.27 -9.83 8.54
C LYS A 204 -16.29 -9.97 7.01
N LEU A 205 -15.37 -9.30 6.30
CA LEU A 205 -15.28 -9.41 4.84
C LEU A 205 -14.89 -10.83 4.39
N ARG A 206 -13.96 -11.48 5.10
CA ARG A 206 -13.57 -12.88 4.83
C ARG A 206 -14.73 -13.84 5.04
N ALA A 207 -15.46 -13.71 6.16
CA ALA A 207 -16.62 -14.55 6.44
C ALA A 207 -17.71 -14.43 5.35
N ALA A 208 -18.04 -13.20 4.97
CA ALA A 208 -19.02 -12.93 3.94
C ALA A 208 -18.56 -13.41 2.54
N TYR A 209 -17.27 -13.27 2.22
CA TYR A 209 -16.69 -13.79 0.99
C TYR A 209 -16.77 -15.32 0.91
N ILE A 210 -16.41 -16.03 1.99
CA ILE A 210 -16.47 -17.49 2.07
C ILE A 210 -17.93 -17.97 1.91
N GLU A 211 -18.90 -17.30 2.52
CA GLU A 211 -20.31 -17.65 2.43
C GLU A 211 -20.86 -17.43 1.01
N ALA A 212 -20.56 -16.28 0.39
CA ALA A 212 -20.97 -15.96 -0.96
C ALA A 212 -20.35 -16.90 -2.01
N THR A 213 -19.10 -17.34 -1.81
CA THR A 213 -18.44 -18.24 -2.77
C THR A 213 -18.79 -19.71 -2.57
N LYS A 214 -19.24 -20.13 -1.37
CA LYS A 214 -19.76 -21.49 -1.14
C LYS A 214 -21.01 -21.81 -1.99
N SER A 215 -21.83 -20.82 -2.26
CA SER A 215 -23.05 -20.99 -3.08
C SER A 215 -22.76 -21.11 -4.59
N GLN A 216 -21.54 -20.85 -5.03
CA GLN A 216 -21.11 -20.89 -6.43
C GLN A 216 -20.24 -22.10 -6.79
N SER A 217 -19.91 -22.96 -5.82
CA SER A 217 -19.16 -24.21 -6.11
C SER A 217 -20.13 -25.31 -6.55
N PRO A 218 -19.97 -25.88 -7.77
CA PRO A 218 -20.55 -27.18 -8.07
C PRO A 218 -19.89 -28.22 -7.14
N GLU A 219 -20.69 -29.10 -6.57
CA GLU A 219 -20.25 -30.14 -5.64
C GLU A 219 -19.04 -30.92 -6.18
N GLY A 220 -17.99 -30.96 -5.38
CA GLY A 220 -16.96 -31.97 -5.42
C GLY A 220 -15.78 -31.78 -6.34
N LYS A 221 -14.84 -30.88 -5.96
CA LYS A 221 -13.39 -31.10 -6.19
C LYS A 221 -12.57 -30.22 -5.26
N THR A 222 -11.87 -30.83 -4.34
CA THR A 222 -10.77 -30.22 -3.59
C THR A 222 -9.71 -29.69 -4.57
N PRO A 223 -9.21 -28.45 -4.46
CA PRO A 223 -8.14 -28.00 -5.33
C PRO A 223 -6.81 -28.64 -4.84
N GLU A 224 -6.32 -29.62 -5.59
CA GLU A 224 -4.90 -29.99 -5.52
C GLU A 224 -4.08 -28.84 -6.07
N ALA A 225 -3.01 -28.49 -5.35
CA ALA A 225 -2.00 -27.53 -5.79
C ALA A 225 -1.39 -28.00 -7.13
N ARG A 226 -1.73 -27.35 -8.23
CA ARG A 226 -1.05 -27.50 -9.51
C ARG A 226 -0.09 -26.33 -9.73
N ALA A 227 1.19 -26.66 -9.68
CA ALA A 227 2.23 -25.93 -10.38
C ALA A 227 2.02 -26.15 -11.90
N GLY A 228 1.90 -25.07 -12.66
CA GLY A 228 1.79 -25.13 -14.12
C GLY A 228 1.00 -23.95 -14.65
N GLU A 229 1.63 -23.14 -15.46
CA GLU A 229 1.08 -21.97 -16.16
C GLU A 229 -0.29 -22.26 -16.78
N PRO A 230 -1.18 -21.26 -16.89
CA PRO A 230 -2.18 -21.26 -17.93
C PRO A 230 -1.97 -20.14 -18.95
N ASP A 231 -1.99 -20.53 -20.19
CA ASP A 231 -2.24 -19.67 -21.36
C ASP A 231 -3.48 -18.80 -21.13
N ALA A 232 -3.36 -17.53 -21.53
CA ALA A 232 -4.45 -16.58 -21.51
C ALA A 232 -5.52 -16.97 -22.56
N PRO A 233 -6.81 -17.07 -22.19
CA PRO A 233 -7.87 -17.12 -23.18
C PRO A 233 -8.23 -15.71 -23.65
N GLU A 234 -8.31 -15.56 -24.96
CA GLU A 234 -8.85 -14.40 -25.66
C GLU A 234 -10.34 -14.22 -25.31
N GLY A 235 -10.70 -12.98 -24.97
CA GLY A 235 -11.97 -12.34 -25.25
C GLY A 235 -13.23 -12.97 -24.71
N GLU A 236 -13.54 -12.77 -23.42
CA GLU A 236 -14.95 -12.74 -22.99
C GLU A 236 -15.33 -11.34 -22.50
N VAL A 237 -16.36 -10.81 -23.18
CA VAL A 237 -17.00 -9.54 -22.84
C VAL A 237 -17.64 -9.69 -21.46
N PHE A 238 -17.12 -8.96 -20.47
CA PHE A 238 -17.68 -8.92 -19.12
C PHE A 238 -19.11 -8.40 -19.19
N ASN A 239 -20.06 -9.25 -18.84
CA ASN A 239 -21.47 -8.89 -18.78
C ASN A 239 -21.73 -8.07 -17.51
N LEU A 240 -21.82 -6.75 -17.67
CA LEU A 240 -22.05 -5.76 -16.61
C LEU A 240 -23.31 -6.03 -15.75
N ASN A 241 -24.27 -6.79 -16.26
CA ASN A 241 -25.50 -7.13 -15.53
C ASN A 241 -25.27 -8.16 -14.41
N THR A 242 -24.32 -9.08 -14.57
CA THR A 242 -24.03 -10.09 -13.53
C THR A 242 -23.33 -9.47 -12.34
N GLY A 243 -22.42 -8.50 -12.57
CA GLY A 243 -21.74 -7.76 -11.51
C GLY A 243 -22.70 -6.92 -10.65
N ALA A 244 -23.70 -6.28 -11.27
CA ALA A 244 -24.68 -5.45 -10.56
C ALA A 244 -25.60 -6.28 -9.64
N ILE A 245 -25.99 -7.49 -10.05
CA ILE A 245 -26.81 -8.40 -9.23
C ILE A 245 -26.03 -8.89 -8.01
N VAL A 246 -24.76 -9.25 -8.19
CA VAL A 246 -23.89 -9.73 -7.10
C VAL A 246 -23.60 -8.61 -6.08
N ILE A 247 -23.44 -7.37 -6.54
CA ILE A 247 -23.26 -6.20 -5.65
C ILE A 247 -24.53 -5.95 -4.82
N ALA A 248 -25.71 -6.01 -5.43
CA ALA A 248 -26.99 -5.80 -4.74
C ALA A 248 -27.27 -6.88 -3.68
N GLU A 249 -26.94 -8.15 -3.95
CA GLU A 249 -27.07 -9.23 -2.98
C GLU A 249 -26.06 -9.12 -1.83
N ALA A 250 -24.84 -8.67 -2.09
CA ALA A 250 -23.82 -8.41 -1.07
C ALA A 250 -24.19 -7.22 -0.18
N GLU A 251 -24.74 -6.15 -0.75
CA GLU A 251 -25.26 -5.01 0.02
C GLU A 251 -26.44 -5.39 0.90
N ALA A 252 -27.35 -6.25 0.41
CA ALA A 252 -28.47 -6.77 1.17
C ALA A 252 -28.03 -7.70 2.33
N ALA A 253 -26.96 -8.49 2.13
CA ALA A 253 -26.35 -9.31 3.19
C ALA A 253 -25.67 -8.44 4.25
N LEU A 254 -24.97 -7.37 3.85
CA LEU A 254 -24.34 -6.43 4.75
C LEU A 254 -25.37 -5.63 5.57
N GLN A 255 -26.50 -5.23 4.97
CA GLN A 255 -27.58 -4.56 5.69
C GLN A 255 -28.26 -5.50 6.70
N ARG A 256 -28.43 -6.79 6.39
CA ARG A 256 -28.94 -7.79 7.35
C ARG A 256 -27.99 -7.97 8.54
N ALA A 257 -26.70 -8.12 8.30
CA ALA A 257 -25.68 -8.22 9.36
C ALA A 257 -25.59 -6.97 10.22
N ARG A 258 -25.87 -5.77 9.69
CA ARG A 258 -25.94 -4.52 10.44
C ARG A 258 -27.21 -4.35 11.29
N ALA A 259 -28.30 -5.05 10.94
CA ALA A 259 -29.57 -5.00 11.67
C ALA A 259 -29.61 -5.99 12.86
N GLU A 260 -28.66 -6.91 12.94
CA GLU A 260 -28.51 -7.92 13.99
C GLU A 260 -27.46 -7.53 15.06
N LEU A 261 -26.85 -6.33 14.94
CA LEU A 261 -25.95 -5.70 15.92
C LEU A 261 -26.64 -4.53 16.63
#